data_254d6007e72a6acdc9971d360eb3a6c5
#
_entry.id   254d6007e72a6acdc9971d360eb3a6c5
#
_cell.length_a   1.000
_cell.length_b   1.000
_cell.length_c   1.000
_cell.angle_alpha   90.00
_cell.angle_beta   90.00
_cell.angle_gamma   90.00
#
_symmetry.space_group_name_H-M   'P 1'
#
loop_
_entity.id
_entity.type
_entity.pdbx_description
1 polymer ?
#
loop_
_entity_poly.entity_id
_entity_poly.type
_entity_poly.pdbx_seq_one_letter_code
_entity_poly.pdbx_strand_id
1 'polypeptide(L)'
;EIRLSLVGSEMCIRDRANGGTVTFEESHFVVQPQISFSVMEQSTGYVKVLVGGRGDKNTDRGLNRATDDVARQPGSSIKPLVAYGPGLDTGAITLASAIDDAPYYYSGTDARLVKNYTEGEYLGYITVRAALTRSQNVPAVKVLTQITPAVGFSYLQKFGLSTLVSPQNAVNGNHDVVQSLALGGMTKGVSNIDMTAAYAAIANKGVYTKPIYYTKVLDSEGNVIIDNSIPETHKVLKESSAWLLTSGMESVVSSGTATRAKVSNQPTAGKTGTTQFDTDIWFCGFTPYYTASIWVGYDDNSRQVSSVNHTSIWRSIMEQIHSDLPSGEFTKPEDIVEVQVCSKSGKLPVEGLCDHDPRGSCIITEYFAADNQPTESCDTHVKVNICNVSGDIANTGCTSVSTRILTKKPSSDSIGSNDSGYTTRDAEYSITEDKLTKLCTLHQRASTSSTNSNSGSTSTNNSNKNNSTTPTTSASGTTNSSGSSGSTEKTTKHN
;
A
#
# COMPACT_ATOMS: atom_id res chain seq x y z
N GLU A 1 29.07 -17.93 -20.34
CA GLU A 1 30.36 -17.46 -19.82
C GLU A 1 30.11 -16.42 -18.74
N ILE A 2 30.45 -16.77 -17.51
CA ILE A 2 30.40 -15.84 -16.37
C ILE A 2 31.63 -14.96 -16.51
N ARG A 3 31.44 -13.68 -16.91
CA ARG A 3 32.52 -12.71 -16.82
C ARG A 3 32.68 -12.28 -15.38
N LEU A 4 33.78 -12.67 -14.80
CA LEU A 4 34.27 -12.23 -13.51
C LEU A 4 34.87 -10.83 -13.68
N SER A 5 34.19 -9.80 -13.20
CA SER A 5 34.71 -8.44 -13.10
C SER A 5 35.50 -8.35 -11.79
N LEU A 6 36.79 -8.23 -11.87
CA LEU A 6 37.67 -7.89 -10.75
C LEU A 6 37.42 -6.42 -10.35
N VAL A 7 36.68 -6.21 -9.30
CA VAL A 7 36.54 -4.88 -8.68
C VAL A 7 37.16 -4.93 -7.30
N GLY A 8 38.34 -4.28 -7.19
CA GLY A 8 38.89 -3.84 -5.92
C GLY A 8 39.63 -4.86 -5.07
N SER A 9 40.14 -5.95 -5.64
CA SER A 9 41.31 -6.58 -5.07
C SER A 9 42.52 -6.12 -5.89
N GLU A 10 43.36 -5.29 -5.32
CA GLU A 10 44.74 -5.22 -5.79
C GLU A 10 45.22 -6.67 -5.81
N MET A 11 45.48 -7.18 -7.02
CA MET A 11 46.24 -8.38 -7.17
C MET A 11 47.66 -8.01 -6.72
N CYS A 12 47.90 -8.14 -5.40
CA CYS A 12 49.24 -8.03 -4.85
C CYS A 12 50.03 -9.26 -5.32
N ILE A 13 50.45 -9.23 -6.58
CA ILE A 13 51.65 -9.97 -7.00
C ILE A 13 52.80 -9.22 -6.32
N ARG A 14 53.13 -9.58 -5.11
CA ARG A 14 54.44 -9.26 -4.52
C ARG A 14 55.44 -10.12 -5.27
N ASP A 15 55.98 -9.56 -6.33
CA ASP A 15 57.21 -10.03 -6.96
C ASP A 15 58.33 -9.94 -5.93
N ARG A 16 58.61 -11.01 -5.23
CA ARG A 16 59.87 -11.13 -4.47
C ARG A 16 60.95 -11.45 -5.47
N ALA A 17 61.62 -10.39 -5.94
CA ALA A 17 62.96 -10.53 -6.53
C ALA A 17 63.84 -11.23 -5.49
N ASN A 18 63.97 -12.55 -5.58
CA ASN A 18 65.00 -13.42 -5.02
C ASN A 18 64.40 -14.86 -4.82
N GLY A 19 64.18 -15.56 -5.93
CA GLY A 19 64.13 -17.07 -5.90
C GLY A 19 63.06 -17.72 -4.98
N GLY A 20 62.04 -17.02 -4.59
CA GLY A 20 60.99 -17.54 -3.72
C GLY A 20 59.79 -18.07 -4.51
N THR A 21 59.25 -19.20 -4.07
CA THR A 21 58.01 -19.82 -4.59
C THR A 21 56.86 -18.80 -4.48
N VAL A 22 56.20 -18.51 -5.60
CA VAL A 22 54.93 -17.75 -5.61
C VAL A 22 53.87 -18.62 -4.98
N THR A 23 53.51 -18.35 -3.73
CA THR A 23 52.29 -18.91 -3.14
C THR A 23 51.13 -18.04 -3.60
N PHE A 24 50.19 -18.63 -4.34
CA PHE A 24 48.93 -18.00 -4.67
C PHE A 24 48.19 -17.75 -3.35
N GLU A 25 47.99 -16.49 -2.99
CA GLU A 25 46.97 -16.15 -2.01
C GLU A 25 45.61 -16.50 -2.60
N GLU A 26 44.73 -17.03 -1.79
CA GLU A 26 43.40 -17.46 -2.18
C GLU A 26 42.63 -16.29 -2.83
N SER A 27 42.27 -16.43 -4.11
CA SER A 27 41.52 -15.43 -4.84
C SER A 27 40.04 -15.63 -4.59
N HIS A 28 39.42 -14.71 -3.86
CA HIS A 28 37.96 -14.73 -3.66
C HIS A 28 37.27 -13.97 -4.79
N PHE A 29 36.52 -14.72 -5.61
CA PHE A 29 35.69 -14.11 -6.65
C PHE A 29 34.31 -13.80 -6.10
N VAL A 30 33.93 -12.52 -6.08
CA VAL A 30 32.59 -12.08 -5.66
C VAL A 30 31.78 -11.72 -6.90
N VAL A 31 30.73 -12.50 -7.16
CA VAL A 31 29.77 -12.17 -8.22
C VAL A 31 29.08 -10.87 -7.84
N GLN A 32 29.11 -9.90 -8.75
CA GLN A 32 28.50 -8.61 -8.56
C GLN A 32 27.05 -8.60 -9.11
N PRO A 33 26.13 -7.86 -8.49
CA PRO A 33 24.76 -7.75 -9.01
C PRO A 33 24.74 -7.07 -10.38
N GLN A 34 23.76 -7.42 -11.18
CA GLN A 34 23.43 -6.78 -12.44
C GLN A 34 22.54 -5.56 -12.20
N ILE A 35 22.43 -4.72 -13.22
CA ILE A 35 21.61 -3.51 -13.21
C ILE A 35 20.87 -3.39 -14.53
N SER A 36 19.63 -2.92 -14.50
CA SER A 36 18.97 -2.36 -15.68
C SER A 36 18.50 -0.95 -15.37
N PHE A 37 18.56 -0.09 -16.39
CA PHE A 37 18.17 1.30 -16.28
C PHE A 37 17.53 1.77 -17.59
N SER A 38 16.36 2.39 -17.51
CA SER A 38 15.71 3.02 -18.66
C SER A 38 15.25 4.42 -18.33
N VAL A 39 15.33 5.32 -19.33
CA VAL A 39 14.84 6.70 -19.26
C VAL A 39 13.89 6.94 -20.42
N MET A 40 12.74 7.51 -20.11
CA MET A 40 11.71 7.85 -21.09
C MET A 40 11.29 9.30 -20.93
N GLU A 41 11.15 10.00 -22.04
CA GLU A 41 10.48 11.29 -22.09
C GLU A 41 8.97 11.05 -22.08
N GLN A 42 8.32 11.41 -20.96
CA GLN A 42 6.94 10.99 -20.70
C GLN A 42 5.92 11.58 -21.68
N SER A 43 6.18 12.77 -22.24
CA SER A 43 5.27 13.45 -23.15
C SER A 43 5.23 12.84 -24.58
N THR A 44 6.36 12.24 -25.00
CA THR A 44 6.53 11.70 -26.36
C THR A 44 6.54 10.18 -26.40
N GLY A 45 6.87 9.51 -25.28
CA GLY A 45 7.11 8.09 -25.25
C GLY A 45 8.50 7.68 -25.72
N TYR A 46 9.37 8.64 -26.04
CA TYR A 46 10.71 8.34 -26.55
C TYR A 46 11.61 7.78 -25.47
N VAL A 47 12.13 6.58 -25.71
CA VAL A 47 13.14 5.94 -24.86
C VAL A 47 14.48 6.59 -25.14
N LYS A 48 14.99 7.38 -24.19
CA LYS A 48 16.25 8.13 -24.31
C LYS A 48 17.45 7.29 -23.88
N VAL A 49 17.26 6.40 -22.90
CA VAL A 49 18.32 5.52 -22.37
C VAL A 49 17.75 4.13 -22.13
N LEU A 50 18.50 3.13 -22.52
CA LEU A 50 18.20 1.72 -22.26
C LEU A 50 19.49 0.96 -21.95
N VAL A 51 19.69 0.63 -20.68
CA VAL A 51 20.85 -0.13 -20.18
C VAL A 51 20.37 -1.46 -19.64
N GLY A 52 20.76 -2.55 -20.27
CA GLY A 52 20.30 -3.90 -19.96
C GLY A 52 21.28 -4.75 -19.14
N GLY A 53 22.38 -4.17 -18.66
CA GLY A 53 23.35 -4.90 -17.86
C GLY A 53 24.55 -4.07 -17.47
N ARG A 54 25.36 -4.60 -16.58
CA ARG A 54 26.60 -4.01 -16.08
C ARG A 54 27.80 -4.51 -16.90
N GLY A 55 28.78 -3.64 -17.11
CA GLY A 55 30.02 -3.94 -17.83
C GLY A 55 29.90 -3.83 -19.35
N ASP A 56 31.00 -4.12 -20.05
CA ASP A 56 31.08 -4.03 -21.50
C ASP A 56 30.24 -5.10 -22.18
N LYS A 57 29.57 -4.72 -23.27
CA LYS A 57 28.82 -5.65 -24.11
C LYS A 57 29.76 -6.31 -25.12
N ASN A 58 30.08 -7.60 -24.88
CA ASN A 58 31.06 -8.30 -25.71
C ASN A 58 30.46 -9.35 -26.64
N THR A 59 29.12 -9.47 -26.65
CA THR A 59 28.40 -10.40 -27.53
C THR A 59 27.25 -9.68 -28.19
N ASP A 60 27.05 -9.91 -29.47
CA ASP A 60 25.83 -9.49 -30.15
C ASP A 60 24.63 -10.26 -29.58
N ARG A 61 23.48 -9.57 -29.49
CA ARG A 61 22.23 -10.11 -28.92
C ARG A 61 22.38 -10.68 -27.50
N GLY A 62 23.27 -10.10 -26.68
CA GLY A 62 23.38 -10.43 -25.27
C GLY A 62 22.10 -10.05 -24.50
N LEU A 63 21.90 -10.65 -23.32
CA LEU A 63 20.75 -10.45 -22.46
C LEU A 63 20.55 -8.96 -22.11
N ASN A 64 19.38 -8.43 -22.45
CA ASN A 64 18.97 -7.08 -22.09
C ASN A 64 17.94 -7.14 -20.95
N ARG A 65 18.36 -6.85 -19.71
CA ARG A 65 17.52 -6.92 -18.51
C ARG A 65 16.53 -5.75 -18.38
N ALA A 66 16.55 -4.80 -19.32
CA ALA A 66 15.63 -3.69 -19.33
C ALA A 66 14.36 -3.95 -20.15
N THR A 67 14.34 -5.01 -20.97
CA THR A 67 13.22 -5.34 -21.89
C THR A 67 12.44 -6.56 -21.41
N ASP A 68 11.43 -6.93 -22.18
CA ASP A 68 10.45 -7.99 -21.88
C ASP A 68 11.04 -9.39 -21.71
N ASP A 69 12.24 -9.62 -22.22
CA ASP A 69 12.93 -10.92 -22.10
C ASP A 69 13.32 -11.25 -20.65
N VAL A 70 13.32 -10.25 -19.76
CA VAL A 70 13.68 -10.42 -18.34
C VAL A 70 12.66 -9.75 -17.45
N ALA A 71 11.73 -10.55 -16.92
CA ALA A 71 10.76 -10.09 -15.93
C ALA A 71 11.27 -10.33 -14.51
N ARG A 72 11.14 -9.33 -13.62
CA ARG A 72 11.57 -9.34 -12.24
C ARG A 72 10.43 -8.92 -11.31
N GLN A 73 10.41 -9.44 -10.09
CA GLN A 73 9.40 -9.05 -9.12
C GLN A 73 9.58 -7.57 -8.73
N PRO A 74 8.53 -6.74 -8.89
CA PRO A 74 8.65 -5.29 -8.64
C PRO A 74 8.66 -4.92 -7.14
N GLY A 75 8.24 -5.83 -6.27
CA GLY A 75 8.06 -5.52 -4.87
C GLY A 75 7.15 -4.29 -4.66
N SER A 76 7.46 -3.48 -3.68
CA SER A 76 6.66 -2.30 -3.32
C SER A 76 6.59 -1.19 -4.38
N SER A 77 7.38 -1.25 -5.47
CA SER A 77 7.27 -0.28 -6.56
C SER A 77 5.97 -0.42 -7.36
N ILE A 78 5.25 -1.54 -7.23
CA ILE A 78 3.95 -1.75 -7.87
C ILE A 78 2.80 -1.01 -7.15
N LYS A 79 2.94 -0.67 -5.85
CA LYS A 79 1.86 -0.11 -5.01
C LYS A 79 1.15 1.11 -5.61
N PRO A 80 1.87 2.10 -6.19
CA PRO A 80 1.24 3.23 -6.86
C PRO A 80 0.34 2.81 -8.04
N LEU A 81 0.75 1.79 -8.79
CA LEU A 81 0.10 1.37 -10.03
C LEU A 81 -1.12 0.47 -9.79
N VAL A 82 -1.07 -0.37 -8.74
CA VAL A 82 -2.06 -1.43 -8.52
C VAL A 82 -3.08 -1.13 -7.41
N ALA A 83 -2.72 -0.32 -6.43
CA ALA A 83 -3.56 -0.03 -5.28
C ALA A 83 -3.89 1.46 -5.15
N TYR A 84 -2.89 2.31 -4.96
CA TYR A 84 -3.12 3.72 -4.62
C TYR A 84 -3.64 4.54 -5.81
N GLY A 85 -3.04 4.39 -7.00
CA GLY A 85 -3.52 5.07 -8.21
C GLY A 85 -4.96 4.69 -8.56
N PRO A 86 -5.28 3.38 -8.71
CA PRO A 86 -6.66 2.94 -8.92
C PRO A 86 -7.61 3.38 -7.80
N GLY A 87 -7.17 3.32 -6.55
CA GLY A 87 -7.99 3.76 -5.41
C GLY A 87 -8.34 5.23 -5.43
N LEU A 88 -7.38 6.10 -5.79
CA LEU A 88 -7.60 7.53 -6.00
C LEU A 88 -8.49 7.79 -7.22
N ASP A 89 -8.27 7.08 -8.32
CA ASP A 89 -8.96 7.30 -9.59
C ASP A 89 -10.43 6.89 -9.57
N THR A 90 -10.74 5.83 -8.82
CA THR A 90 -12.12 5.36 -8.60
C THR A 90 -12.84 6.15 -7.49
N GLY A 91 -12.13 7.00 -6.75
CA GLY A 91 -12.68 7.72 -5.60
C GLY A 91 -12.86 6.85 -4.35
N ALA A 92 -12.37 5.60 -4.36
CA ALA A 92 -12.47 4.70 -3.22
C ALA A 92 -11.63 5.15 -2.01
N ILE A 93 -10.56 5.88 -2.26
CA ILE A 93 -9.70 6.48 -1.24
C ILE A 93 -9.33 7.91 -1.63
N THR A 94 -8.86 8.65 -0.65
CA THR A 94 -8.15 9.94 -0.79
C THR A 94 -6.76 9.81 -0.18
N LEU A 95 -5.88 10.79 -0.37
CA LEU A 95 -4.58 10.81 0.32
C LEU A 95 -4.72 10.92 1.85
N ALA A 96 -5.83 11.50 2.32
CA ALA A 96 -6.17 11.60 3.74
C ALA A 96 -6.85 10.36 4.32
N SER A 97 -7.39 9.46 3.50
CA SER A 97 -8.07 8.26 3.99
C SER A 97 -7.22 7.54 5.03
N ALA A 98 -7.76 7.36 6.22
CA ALA A 98 -7.08 6.70 7.32
C ALA A 98 -7.26 5.18 7.20
N ILE A 99 -6.15 4.48 7.09
CA ILE A 99 -6.11 3.02 7.05
C ILE A 99 -5.49 2.53 8.36
N ASP A 100 -6.13 1.57 9.02
CA ASP A 100 -5.55 0.94 10.22
C ASP A 100 -4.46 -0.05 9.79
N ASP A 101 -3.21 0.33 10.00
CA ASP A 101 -2.04 -0.53 9.85
C ASP A 101 -1.92 -1.42 11.10
N ALA A 102 -2.71 -2.48 11.12
CA ALA A 102 -2.81 -3.47 12.18
C ALA A 102 -2.66 -4.88 11.59
N PRO A 103 -2.37 -5.92 12.39
CA PRO A 103 -2.29 -7.29 11.88
C PRO A 103 -3.44 -7.64 10.96
N TYR A 104 -3.12 -8.11 9.77
CA TYR A 104 -4.08 -8.40 8.72
C TYR A 104 -3.68 -9.67 7.96
N TYR A 105 -4.65 -10.53 7.67
CA TYR A 105 -4.42 -11.79 6.99
C TYR A 105 -4.99 -11.75 5.57
N TYR A 106 -4.29 -12.39 4.64
CA TYR A 106 -4.85 -12.62 3.32
C TYR A 106 -6.13 -13.44 3.41
N SER A 107 -7.09 -13.19 2.53
CA SER A 107 -8.32 -13.96 2.44
C SER A 107 -8.08 -15.32 1.78
N GLY A 108 -8.85 -16.34 2.17
CA GLY A 108 -8.81 -17.68 1.58
C GLY A 108 -8.31 -18.76 2.53
N THR A 109 -8.06 -19.96 1.99
CA THR A 109 -7.68 -21.14 2.77
C THR A 109 -6.25 -21.09 3.33
N ASP A 110 -5.39 -20.28 2.72
CA ASP A 110 -4.01 -20.04 3.18
C ASP A 110 -3.88 -18.60 3.71
N ALA A 111 -4.58 -18.35 4.81
CA ALA A 111 -4.65 -17.04 5.45
C ALA A 111 -3.32 -16.68 6.15
N ARG A 112 -2.33 -16.27 5.36
CA ARG A 112 -1.03 -15.82 5.90
C ARG A 112 -1.12 -14.37 6.38
N LEU A 113 -0.38 -14.08 7.46
CA LEU A 113 -0.22 -12.72 7.98
C LEU A 113 0.53 -11.83 6.98
N VAL A 114 -0.03 -10.66 6.68
CA VAL A 114 0.66 -9.61 5.92
C VAL A 114 1.67 -8.94 6.83
N LYS A 115 2.96 -9.09 6.51
CA LYS A 115 4.05 -8.49 7.28
C LYS A 115 4.45 -7.14 6.68
N ASN A 116 4.65 -6.13 7.53
CA ASN A 116 5.36 -4.91 7.15
C ASN A 116 6.87 -5.20 7.01
N TYR A 117 7.63 -4.25 6.43
CA TYR A 117 9.08 -4.42 6.23
C TYR A 117 9.80 -4.65 7.57
N THR A 118 9.47 -3.86 8.59
CA THR A 118 9.88 -4.14 9.96
C THR A 118 8.88 -5.11 10.58
N GLU A 119 9.31 -6.34 10.80
CA GLU A 119 8.46 -7.38 11.34
C GLU A 119 7.94 -6.99 12.73
N GLY A 120 6.63 -7.19 12.93
CA GLY A 120 5.98 -6.87 14.22
C GLY A 120 5.66 -5.39 14.43
N GLU A 121 6.03 -4.50 13.51
CA GLU A 121 5.75 -3.08 13.61
C GLU A 121 4.46 -2.71 12.84
N TYR A 122 3.43 -2.31 13.59
CA TYR A 122 2.16 -1.83 13.08
C TYR A 122 1.86 -0.44 13.65
N LEU A 123 1.52 0.51 12.78
CA LEU A 123 1.43 1.93 13.14
C LEU A 123 0.06 2.36 13.65
N GLY A 124 -0.97 1.52 13.46
CA GLY A 124 -2.36 1.90 13.71
C GLY A 124 -2.91 2.82 12.62
N TYR A 125 -3.80 3.75 12.95
CA TYR A 125 -4.38 4.66 11.96
C TYR A 125 -3.35 5.62 11.35
N ILE A 126 -3.09 5.44 10.05
CA ILE A 126 -2.25 6.32 9.23
C ILE A 126 -2.97 6.70 7.94
N THR A 127 -2.65 7.87 7.40
CA THR A 127 -3.19 8.31 6.11
C THR A 127 -2.59 7.51 4.94
N VAL A 128 -3.29 7.44 3.82
CA VAL A 128 -2.78 6.85 2.57
C VAL A 128 -1.45 7.51 2.16
N ARG A 129 -1.32 8.85 2.28
CA ARG A 129 -0.05 9.54 2.05
C ARG A 129 1.07 8.98 2.93
N ALA A 130 0.84 8.85 4.22
CA ALA A 130 1.83 8.32 5.17
C ALA A 130 2.16 6.84 4.87
N ALA A 131 1.16 6.04 4.51
CA ALA A 131 1.33 4.64 4.12
C ALA A 131 2.20 4.49 2.86
N LEU A 132 1.97 5.33 1.85
CA LEU A 132 2.76 5.39 0.62
C LEU A 132 4.20 5.85 0.92
N THR A 133 4.35 6.93 1.70
CA THR A 133 5.65 7.51 2.10
C THR A 133 6.54 6.50 2.81
N ARG A 134 5.96 5.74 3.74
CA ARG A 134 6.65 4.71 4.54
C ARG A 134 6.65 3.33 3.89
N SER A 135 5.99 3.20 2.73
CA SER A 135 5.89 1.92 2.01
C SER A 135 5.25 0.79 2.82
N GLN A 136 4.29 1.08 3.70
CA GLN A 136 3.61 0.07 4.52
C GLN A 136 2.88 -0.96 3.66
N ASN A 137 2.92 -2.23 4.07
CA ASN A 137 2.37 -3.34 3.31
C ASN A 137 0.88 -3.54 3.58
N VAL A 138 0.50 -3.55 4.86
CA VAL A 138 -0.89 -3.78 5.27
C VAL A 138 -1.85 -2.76 4.65
N PRO A 139 -1.60 -1.44 4.68
CA PRO A 139 -2.46 -0.48 4.02
C PRO A 139 -2.60 -0.72 2.51
N ALA A 140 -1.51 -1.07 1.82
CA ALA A 140 -1.56 -1.33 0.38
C ALA A 140 -2.44 -2.55 0.05
N VAL A 141 -2.32 -3.64 0.83
CA VAL A 141 -3.16 -4.83 0.68
C VAL A 141 -4.62 -4.51 0.99
N LYS A 142 -4.90 -3.76 2.06
CA LYS A 142 -6.28 -3.33 2.41
C LYS A 142 -6.90 -2.47 1.31
N VAL A 143 -6.17 -1.52 0.74
CA VAL A 143 -6.65 -0.69 -0.39
C VAL A 143 -6.94 -1.56 -1.61
N LEU A 144 -6.01 -2.46 -2.00
CA LEU A 144 -6.27 -3.36 -3.12
C LEU A 144 -7.46 -4.29 -2.85
N THR A 145 -7.65 -4.75 -1.62
CA THR A 145 -8.80 -5.56 -1.24
C THR A 145 -10.12 -4.77 -1.37
N GLN A 146 -10.11 -3.49 -0.94
CA GLN A 146 -11.27 -2.60 -1.02
C GLN A 146 -11.69 -2.34 -2.47
N ILE A 147 -10.76 -2.05 -3.37
CA ILE A 147 -11.06 -1.82 -4.80
C ILE A 147 -11.17 -3.12 -5.60
N THR A 148 -10.83 -4.24 -5.03
CA THR A 148 -10.67 -5.61 -5.54
C THR A 148 -9.38 -5.84 -6.37
N PRO A 149 -8.77 -7.04 -6.26
CA PRO A 149 -7.60 -7.39 -7.08
C PRO A 149 -7.85 -7.33 -8.59
N ALA A 150 -9.08 -7.58 -9.03
CA ALA A 150 -9.45 -7.51 -10.45
C ALA A 150 -9.37 -6.08 -11.00
N VAL A 151 -9.78 -5.09 -10.21
CA VAL A 151 -9.64 -3.67 -10.58
C VAL A 151 -8.16 -3.30 -10.64
N GLY A 152 -7.37 -3.62 -9.61
CA GLY A 152 -5.92 -3.37 -9.63
C GLY A 152 -5.23 -4.00 -10.85
N PHE A 153 -5.54 -5.25 -11.15
CA PHE A 153 -5.05 -5.95 -12.33
C PHE A 153 -5.41 -5.25 -13.64
N SER A 154 -6.67 -4.79 -13.79
CA SER A 154 -7.10 -4.06 -14.98
C SER A 154 -6.35 -2.74 -15.19
N TYR A 155 -6.00 -2.04 -14.10
CA TYR A 155 -5.17 -0.83 -14.19
C TYR A 155 -3.74 -1.16 -14.61
N LEU A 156 -3.14 -2.26 -14.12
CA LEU A 156 -1.82 -2.68 -14.59
C LEU A 156 -1.80 -2.98 -16.09
N GLN A 157 -2.88 -3.58 -16.64
CA GLN A 157 -3.04 -3.75 -18.10
C GLN A 157 -3.07 -2.41 -18.82
N LYS A 158 -3.85 -1.43 -18.30
CA LYS A 158 -3.89 -0.07 -18.85
C LYS A 158 -2.55 0.65 -18.73
N PHE A 159 -1.76 0.38 -17.69
CA PHE A 159 -0.40 0.89 -17.55
C PHE A 159 0.62 0.21 -18.48
N GLY A 160 0.18 -0.74 -19.31
CA GLY A 160 1.02 -1.36 -20.33
C GLY A 160 1.92 -2.49 -19.84
N LEU A 161 1.69 -3.05 -18.64
CA LEU A 161 2.49 -4.19 -18.18
C LEU A 161 2.19 -5.43 -19.05
N SER A 162 3.21 -5.92 -19.76
CA SER A 162 3.08 -6.97 -20.80
C SER A 162 3.07 -8.40 -20.23
N THR A 163 3.62 -8.61 -19.04
CA THR A 163 3.90 -9.94 -18.48
C THR A 163 2.81 -10.47 -17.56
N LEU A 164 1.70 -9.74 -17.42
CA LEU A 164 0.58 -10.06 -16.52
C LEU A 164 -0.07 -11.41 -16.87
N VAL A 165 -0.35 -12.21 -15.85
CA VAL A 165 -1.00 -13.50 -15.98
C VAL A 165 -2.43 -13.42 -15.46
N SER A 166 -3.41 -13.50 -16.38
CA SER A 166 -4.83 -13.54 -16.02
C SER A 166 -5.24 -14.93 -15.50
N PRO A 167 -6.38 -15.05 -14.81
CA PRO A 167 -6.92 -16.36 -14.38
C PRO A 167 -7.13 -17.35 -15.53
N GLN A 168 -7.46 -16.84 -16.73
CA GLN A 168 -7.67 -17.66 -17.93
C GLN A 168 -6.36 -18.23 -18.49
N ASN A 169 -5.24 -17.54 -18.24
CA ASN A 169 -3.91 -17.91 -18.71
C ASN A 169 -3.01 -18.38 -17.55
N ALA A 170 -3.62 -18.87 -16.46
CA ALA A 170 -2.90 -19.28 -15.26
C ALA A 170 -1.75 -20.25 -15.57
N VAL A 171 -0.56 -20.01 -14.97
CA VAL A 171 0.62 -20.85 -15.11
C VAL A 171 0.76 -21.72 -13.88
N ASN A 172 0.63 -23.03 -14.03
CA ASN A 172 0.58 -23.97 -12.90
C ASN A 172 -0.43 -23.59 -11.81
N GLY A 173 -1.60 -23.07 -12.21
CA GLY A 173 -2.64 -22.59 -11.30
C GLY A 173 -2.39 -21.19 -10.70
N ASN A 174 -1.25 -20.56 -10.99
CA ASN A 174 -0.93 -19.22 -10.50
C ASN A 174 -1.37 -18.14 -11.51
N HIS A 175 -1.94 -17.06 -10.98
CA HIS A 175 -2.34 -15.86 -11.73
C HIS A 175 -2.18 -14.61 -10.84
N ASP A 176 -2.25 -13.43 -11.46
CA ASP A 176 -1.93 -12.18 -10.77
C ASP A 176 -3.16 -11.45 -10.17
N VAL A 177 -4.38 -12.00 -10.32
CA VAL A 177 -5.60 -11.42 -9.73
C VAL A 177 -5.75 -11.91 -8.29
N VAL A 178 -4.86 -11.46 -7.41
CA VAL A 178 -4.74 -11.87 -6.00
C VAL A 178 -4.35 -10.69 -5.11
N GLN A 179 -4.63 -10.77 -3.81
CA GLN A 179 -4.30 -9.69 -2.86
C GLN A 179 -2.80 -9.41 -2.75
N SER A 180 -1.95 -10.44 -2.89
CA SER A 180 -0.48 -10.28 -2.85
C SER A 180 0.08 -9.45 -4.01
N LEU A 181 -0.71 -9.21 -5.06
CA LEU A 181 -0.37 -8.30 -6.15
C LEU A 181 -0.08 -6.88 -5.63
N ALA A 182 -0.74 -6.45 -4.53
CA ALA A 182 -0.45 -5.18 -3.86
C ALA A 182 1.01 -5.01 -3.47
N LEU A 183 1.73 -6.11 -3.26
CA LEU A 183 3.12 -6.13 -2.80
C LEU A 183 4.10 -6.57 -3.90
N GLY A 184 3.62 -6.75 -5.12
CA GLY A 184 4.42 -7.21 -6.25
C GLY A 184 4.63 -8.71 -6.31
N GLY A 185 3.80 -9.49 -5.61
CA GLY A 185 3.77 -10.95 -5.77
C GLY A 185 3.10 -11.33 -7.08
N MET A 186 3.88 -11.47 -8.13
CA MET A 186 3.42 -11.74 -9.49
C MET A 186 3.92 -13.10 -9.98
N THR A 187 3.18 -13.69 -10.92
CA THR A 187 3.55 -15.00 -11.51
C THR A 187 4.86 -14.93 -12.29
N LYS A 188 5.04 -13.88 -13.09
CA LYS A 188 6.25 -13.69 -13.93
C LYS A 188 7.13 -12.53 -13.45
N GLY A 189 6.53 -11.46 -12.90
CA GLY A 189 7.17 -10.19 -12.63
C GLY A 189 6.96 -9.18 -13.76
N VAL A 190 7.80 -8.13 -13.85
CA VAL A 190 7.68 -7.02 -14.79
C VAL A 190 9.03 -6.72 -15.46
N SER A 191 9.00 -6.12 -16.65
CA SER A 191 10.20 -5.57 -17.30
C SER A 191 10.53 -4.17 -16.76
N ASN A 192 11.79 -3.76 -16.84
CA ASN A 192 12.21 -2.42 -16.41
C ASN A 192 11.55 -1.33 -17.27
N ILE A 193 11.44 -1.56 -18.58
CA ILE A 193 10.82 -0.58 -19.48
C ILE A 193 9.32 -0.45 -19.27
N ASP A 194 8.58 -1.54 -18.96
CA ASP A 194 7.17 -1.47 -18.63
C ASP A 194 6.95 -0.63 -17.37
N MET A 195 7.78 -0.83 -16.34
CA MET A 195 7.72 -0.01 -15.14
C MET A 195 8.01 1.47 -15.44
N THR A 196 8.98 1.75 -16.30
CA THR A 196 9.28 3.12 -16.72
C THR A 196 8.10 3.76 -17.45
N ALA A 197 7.48 3.05 -18.39
CA ALA A 197 6.32 3.54 -19.13
C ALA A 197 5.08 3.73 -18.23
N ALA A 198 4.86 2.82 -17.28
CA ALA A 198 3.77 2.94 -16.31
C ALA A 198 3.93 4.17 -15.39
N TYR A 199 5.13 4.44 -14.91
CA TYR A 199 5.42 5.64 -14.13
C TYR A 199 5.41 6.91 -14.99
N ALA A 200 5.82 6.82 -16.26
CA ALA A 200 5.69 7.90 -17.24
C ALA A 200 4.23 8.30 -17.46
N ALA A 201 3.30 7.34 -17.44
CA ALA A 201 1.88 7.65 -17.53
C ALA A 201 1.37 8.48 -16.34
N ILE A 202 1.87 8.25 -15.13
CA ILE A 202 1.54 9.10 -13.97
C ILE A 202 2.10 10.51 -14.18
N ALA A 203 3.38 10.62 -14.54
CA ALA A 203 4.06 11.89 -14.81
C ALA A 203 3.41 12.67 -15.96
N ASN A 204 2.82 11.96 -16.94
CA ASN A 204 2.12 12.50 -18.10
C ASN A 204 0.61 12.64 -17.86
N LYS A 205 0.23 13.16 -16.68
CA LYS A 205 -1.17 13.51 -16.38
C LYS A 205 -2.17 12.34 -16.51
N GLY A 206 -1.69 11.12 -16.28
CA GLY A 206 -2.50 9.90 -16.39
C GLY A 206 -2.64 9.32 -17.79
N VAL A 207 -1.86 9.80 -18.75
CA VAL A 207 -1.85 9.31 -20.13
C VAL A 207 -0.67 8.39 -20.35
N TYR A 208 -0.94 7.12 -20.62
CA TYR A 208 0.06 6.16 -21.05
C TYR A 208 0.48 6.41 -22.48
N THR A 209 1.77 6.37 -22.74
CA THR A 209 2.37 6.42 -24.07
C THR A 209 3.26 5.20 -24.24
N LYS A 210 3.05 4.44 -25.31
CA LYS A 210 3.85 3.25 -25.60
C LYS A 210 5.30 3.64 -25.86
N PRO A 211 6.29 2.91 -25.28
CA PRO A 211 7.70 3.19 -25.48
C PRO A 211 8.10 3.16 -26.97
N ILE A 212 8.78 4.19 -27.42
CA ILE A 212 9.24 4.37 -28.81
C ILE A 212 10.77 4.38 -28.82
N TYR A 213 11.35 3.39 -29.47
CA TYR A 213 12.80 3.21 -29.60
C TYR A 213 13.36 3.81 -30.88
N TYR A 214 12.54 3.95 -31.90
CA TYR A 214 12.86 4.56 -33.18
C TYR A 214 11.58 5.19 -33.78
N THR A 215 11.75 6.31 -34.43
CA THR A 215 10.61 7.03 -35.05
C THR A 215 10.28 6.51 -36.44
N LYS A 216 11.32 6.17 -37.24
CA LYS A 216 11.14 5.64 -38.60
C LYS A 216 12.20 4.59 -38.93
N VAL A 217 11.80 3.63 -39.74
CA VAL A 217 12.69 2.72 -40.44
C VAL A 217 12.47 2.93 -41.93
N LEU A 218 13.57 3.19 -42.65
CA LEU A 218 13.58 3.40 -44.08
C LEU A 218 14.26 2.22 -44.77
N ASP A 219 13.86 1.91 -46.03
CA ASP A 219 14.57 1.03 -46.90
C ASP A 219 15.81 1.70 -47.50
N SER A 220 16.57 0.95 -48.36
CA SER A 220 17.74 1.49 -49.06
C SER A 220 17.44 2.60 -50.05
N GLU A 221 16.17 2.75 -50.45
CA GLU A 221 15.70 3.75 -51.39
C GLU A 221 15.10 4.97 -50.73
N GLY A 222 14.99 4.96 -49.38
CA GLY A 222 14.43 6.04 -48.58
C GLY A 222 12.92 5.96 -48.35
N ASN A 223 12.27 4.87 -48.77
CA ASN A 223 10.86 4.67 -48.51
C ASN A 223 10.62 4.28 -47.05
N VAL A 224 9.56 4.75 -46.44
CA VAL A 224 9.23 4.45 -45.04
C VAL A 224 8.67 3.02 -44.95
N ILE A 225 9.39 2.13 -44.20
CA ILE A 225 8.94 0.79 -43.89
C ILE A 225 8.11 0.79 -42.60
N ILE A 226 8.56 1.53 -41.58
CA ILE A 226 7.86 1.68 -40.29
C ILE A 226 7.84 3.16 -39.93
N ASP A 227 6.69 3.65 -39.49
CA ASP A 227 6.51 5.01 -38.96
C ASP A 227 5.90 4.96 -37.56
N ASN A 228 6.68 5.27 -36.54
CA ASN A 228 6.27 5.42 -35.15
C ASN A 228 6.29 6.89 -34.70
N SER A 229 6.22 7.86 -35.64
CA SER A 229 6.29 9.28 -35.31
C SER A 229 5.02 9.78 -34.59
N ILE A 230 3.92 9.04 -34.68
CA ILE A 230 2.68 9.31 -33.94
C ILE A 230 2.62 8.32 -32.75
N PRO A 231 2.72 8.81 -31.51
CA PRO A 231 2.66 7.95 -30.34
C PRO A 231 1.31 7.24 -30.18
N GLU A 232 1.33 5.95 -29.85
CA GLU A 232 0.15 5.21 -29.39
C GLU A 232 -0.11 5.55 -27.93
N THR A 233 -1.24 6.19 -27.66
CA THR A 233 -1.57 6.69 -26.31
C THR A 233 -2.97 6.30 -25.86
N HIS A 234 -3.18 6.18 -24.56
CA HIS A 234 -4.51 6.08 -23.96
C HIS A 234 -4.52 6.60 -22.52
N LYS A 235 -5.68 7.00 -22.05
CA LYS A 235 -5.87 7.48 -20.68
C LYS A 235 -5.97 6.29 -19.70
N VAL A 236 -5.17 6.34 -18.64
CA VAL A 236 -5.15 5.35 -17.54
C VAL A 236 -5.77 5.92 -16.29
N LEU A 237 -5.41 7.15 -15.93
CA LEU A 237 -5.89 7.87 -14.75
C LEU A 237 -6.51 9.21 -15.15
N LYS A 238 -7.39 9.74 -14.31
CA LYS A 238 -7.75 11.16 -14.36
C LYS A 238 -6.52 12.04 -14.09
N GLU A 239 -6.47 13.25 -14.60
CA GLU A 239 -5.37 14.17 -14.37
C GLU A 239 -5.21 14.50 -12.88
N SER A 240 -6.33 14.77 -12.19
CA SER A 240 -6.36 14.98 -10.74
C SER A 240 -5.82 13.77 -9.95
N SER A 241 -6.21 12.54 -10.33
CA SER A 241 -5.72 11.32 -9.69
C SER A 241 -4.22 11.10 -9.89
N ALA A 242 -3.72 11.37 -11.09
CA ALA A 242 -2.31 11.29 -11.42
C ALA A 242 -1.49 12.33 -10.63
N TRP A 243 -2.01 13.56 -10.51
CA TRP A 243 -1.36 14.62 -9.74
C TRP A 243 -1.36 14.31 -8.22
N LEU A 244 -2.49 13.84 -7.66
CA LEU A 244 -2.57 13.41 -6.27
C LEU A 244 -1.58 12.29 -5.97
N LEU A 245 -1.48 11.30 -6.85
CA LEU A 245 -0.51 10.21 -6.73
C LEU A 245 0.92 10.72 -6.81
N THR A 246 1.21 11.67 -7.72
CA THR A 246 2.51 12.35 -7.83
C THR A 246 2.86 13.07 -6.52
N SER A 247 1.94 13.87 -5.98
CA SER A 247 2.13 14.55 -4.69
C SER A 247 2.39 13.57 -3.54
N GLY A 248 1.69 12.43 -3.50
CA GLY A 248 1.97 11.36 -2.55
C GLY A 248 3.38 10.76 -2.72
N MET A 249 3.84 10.59 -3.97
CA MET A 249 5.17 10.06 -4.28
C MET A 249 6.29 11.09 -4.09
N GLU A 250 6.02 12.40 -4.18
CA GLU A 250 6.96 13.44 -3.73
C GLU A 250 7.26 13.29 -2.23
N SER A 251 6.25 12.92 -1.43
CA SER A 251 6.46 12.65 0.00
C SER A 251 7.39 11.45 0.25
N VAL A 252 7.40 10.45 -0.63
CA VAL A 252 8.34 9.32 -0.57
C VAL A 252 9.79 9.79 -0.76
N VAL A 253 10.01 10.77 -1.65
CA VAL A 253 11.34 11.32 -1.95
C VAL A 253 11.75 12.40 -0.95
N SER A 254 10.83 13.21 -0.44
CA SER A 254 11.17 14.29 0.49
C SER A 254 11.41 13.81 1.91
N SER A 255 10.66 12.81 2.39
CA SER A 255 10.69 12.37 3.80
C SER A 255 10.51 10.86 4.01
N GLY A 256 10.40 10.08 2.92
CA GLY A 256 10.12 8.65 2.97
C GLY A 256 11.32 7.77 2.64
N THR A 257 11.03 6.64 1.99
CA THR A 257 12.01 5.58 1.70
C THR A 257 13.02 5.94 0.60
N ALA A 258 12.79 7.04 -0.15
CA ALA A 258 13.60 7.42 -1.32
C ALA A 258 14.30 8.78 -1.20
N THR A 259 14.63 9.25 0.01
CA THR A 259 15.24 10.58 0.21
C THR A 259 16.55 10.76 -0.54
N ARG A 260 17.27 9.68 -0.81
CA ARG A 260 18.53 9.71 -1.58
C ARG A 260 18.33 9.84 -3.10
N ALA A 261 17.09 9.71 -3.59
CA ALA A 261 16.75 9.87 -5.00
C ALA A 261 16.42 11.33 -5.39
N LYS A 262 16.36 12.25 -4.42
CA LYS A 262 16.00 13.65 -4.65
C LYS A 262 17.02 14.33 -5.59
N VAL A 263 16.54 14.79 -6.76
CA VAL A 263 17.33 15.58 -7.71
C VAL A 263 17.42 17.03 -7.22
N SER A 264 18.61 17.63 -7.28
CA SER A 264 18.90 18.90 -6.58
C SER A 264 18.01 20.06 -7.06
N ASN A 265 17.79 20.21 -8.36
CA ASN A 265 17.06 21.34 -8.95
C ASN A 265 15.73 20.95 -9.59
N GLN A 266 15.20 19.77 -9.27
CA GLN A 266 13.94 19.30 -9.84
C GLN A 266 13.04 18.72 -8.77
N PRO A 267 11.73 19.02 -8.78
CA PRO A 267 10.77 18.21 -8.02
C PRO A 267 10.86 16.76 -8.50
N THR A 268 10.88 15.86 -7.55
CA THR A 268 11.11 14.44 -7.82
C THR A 268 10.06 13.62 -7.10
N ALA A 269 9.36 12.78 -7.83
CA ALA A 269 8.41 11.82 -7.32
C ALA A 269 8.86 10.39 -7.66
N GLY A 270 8.56 9.42 -6.80
CA GLY A 270 8.94 8.05 -7.10
C GLY A 270 8.66 7.09 -5.97
N LYS A 271 8.98 5.81 -6.21
CA LYS A 271 8.73 4.73 -5.26
C LYS A 271 9.83 3.69 -5.30
N THR A 272 10.30 3.28 -4.14
CA THR A 272 11.22 2.13 -3.96
C THR A 272 10.46 0.82 -4.05
N GLY A 273 11.12 -0.21 -4.58
CA GLY A 273 10.68 -1.59 -4.53
C GLY A 273 11.78 -2.47 -3.95
N THR A 274 11.38 -3.39 -3.09
CA THR A 274 12.26 -4.42 -2.54
C THR A 274 11.44 -5.68 -2.43
N THR A 275 11.97 -6.79 -2.94
CA THR A 275 11.34 -8.10 -2.83
C THR A 275 11.70 -8.79 -1.52
N GLN A 276 11.00 -9.86 -1.21
CA GLN A 276 11.35 -10.70 -0.07
C GLN A 276 12.79 -11.21 -0.24
N PHE A 277 13.56 -11.17 0.83
CA PHE A 277 15.01 -11.50 0.86
C PHE A 277 15.91 -10.55 0.05
N ASP A 278 15.42 -9.36 -0.30
CA ASP A 278 16.18 -8.32 -1.01
C ASP A 278 16.87 -8.84 -2.30
N THR A 279 16.23 -9.76 -3.01
CA THR A 279 16.79 -10.33 -4.26
C THR A 279 16.65 -9.40 -5.46
N ASP A 280 15.62 -8.56 -5.45
CA ASP A 280 15.39 -7.50 -6.43
C ASP A 280 15.16 -6.19 -5.70
N ILE A 281 15.90 -5.17 -6.07
CA ILE A 281 15.70 -3.81 -5.58
C ILE A 281 15.44 -2.84 -6.72
N TRP A 282 14.43 -1.97 -6.52
CA TRP A 282 13.91 -1.07 -7.53
C TRP A 282 13.82 0.37 -7.03
N PHE A 283 13.97 1.30 -7.93
CA PHE A 283 13.43 2.63 -7.80
C PHE A 283 12.86 3.09 -9.13
N CYS A 284 11.58 3.43 -9.16
CA CYS A 284 10.91 4.04 -10.30
C CYS A 284 10.52 5.46 -9.89
N GLY A 285 10.99 6.44 -10.63
CA GLY A 285 10.76 7.84 -10.30
C GLY A 285 10.81 8.74 -11.53
N PHE A 286 10.35 9.97 -11.35
CA PHE A 286 10.27 10.95 -12.41
C PHE A 286 10.44 12.38 -11.89
N THR A 287 10.77 13.24 -12.82
CA THR A 287 10.76 14.70 -12.72
C THR A 287 9.72 15.24 -13.71
N PRO A 288 9.47 16.54 -13.79
CA PRO A 288 8.60 17.09 -14.85
C PRO A 288 9.04 16.78 -16.28
N TYR A 289 10.29 16.36 -16.50
CA TYR A 289 10.87 16.14 -17.83
C TYR A 289 10.99 14.67 -18.21
N TYR A 290 11.50 13.83 -17.30
CA TYR A 290 11.86 12.45 -17.60
C TYR A 290 11.43 11.51 -16.50
N THR A 291 11.07 10.31 -16.92
CA THR A 291 10.81 9.16 -16.05
C THR A 291 11.93 8.14 -16.21
N ALA A 292 12.41 7.61 -15.11
CA ALA A 292 13.45 6.58 -15.12
C ALA A 292 13.19 5.50 -14.09
N SER A 293 13.53 4.25 -14.45
CA SER A 293 13.50 3.10 -13.55
C SER A 293 14.86 2.43 -13.48
N ILE A 294 15.28 2.11 -12.26
CA ILE A 294 16.47 1.30 -11.97
C ILE A 294 16.05 0.00 -11.30
N TRP A 295 16.60 -1.12 -11.77
CA TRP A 295 16.57 -2.41 -11.10
C TRP A 295 17.99 -2.89 -10.84
N VAL A 296 18.20 -3.50 -9.67
CA VAL A 296 19.44 -4.17 -9.31
C VAL A 296 19.11 -5.54 -8.72
N GLY A 297 19.78 -6.57 -9.20
CA GLY A 297 19.57 -7.95 -8.77
C GLY A 297 20.59 -8.91 -9.37
N TYR A 298 20.42 -10.19 -9.09
CA TYR A 298 21.18 -11.25 -9.72
C TYR A 298 20.29 -12.02 -10.73
N ASP A 299 20.90 -12.59 -11.76
CA ASP A 299 20.13 -13.26 -12.82
C ASP A 299 19.34 -14.46 -12.33
N ASP A 300 19.85 -15.17 -11.36
CA ASP A 300 19.27 -16.40 -10.81
C ASP A 300 18.39 -16.19 -9.56
N ASN A 301 18.23 -14.94 -9.06
CA ASN A 301 17.53 -14.62 -7.82
C ASN A 301 18.00 -15.41 -6.58
N SER A 302 19.17 -16.06 -6.65
CA SER A 302 19.70 -16.90 -5.57
C SER A 302 20.40 -16.10 -4.47
N ARG A 303 20.64 -14.80 -4.71
CA ARG A 303 21.47 -13.97 -3.87
C ARG A 303 20.77 -12.69 -3.48
N GLN A 304 20.92 -12.32 -2.22
CA GLN A 304 20.50 -11.03 -1.68
C GLN A 304 21.39 -9.90 -2.24
N VAL A 305 20.77 -8.79 -2.63
CA VAL A 305 21.49 -7.57 -3.03
C VAL A 305 21.89 -6.82 -1.77
N SER A 306 23.16 -6.84 -1.44
CA SER A 306 23.69 -6.11 -0.30
C SER A 306 24.45 -4.87 -0.74
N SER A 307 24.39 -3.79 0.05
CA SER A 307 25.25 -2.59 -0.05
C SER A 307 25.13 -1.77 -1.35
N VAL A 308 24.11 -1.95 -2.18
CA VAL A 308 23.90 -1.13 -3.37
C VAL A 308 22.93 0.01 -3.10
N ASN A 309 23.41 1.24 -3.23
CA ASN A 309 22.58 2.44 -3.10
C ASN A 309 21.96 2.83 -4.45
N HIS A 310 21.00 2.04 -4.91
CA HIS A 310 20.34 2.21 -6.21
C HIS A 310 19.66 3.58 -6.38
N THR A 311 19.11 4.14 -5.30
CA THR A 311 18.47 5.47 -5.33
C THR A 311 19.49 6.61 -5.56
N SER A 312 20.70 6.51 -4.99
CA SER A 312 21.76 7.47 -5.26
C SER A 312 22.33 7.34 -6.67
N ILE A 313 22.43 6.10 -7.20
CA ILE A 313 22.83 5.87 -8.60
C ILE A 313 21.81 6.53 -9.54
N TRP A 314 20.51 6.27 -9.31
CA TRP A 314 19.43 6.89 -10.06
C TRP A 314 19.51 8.41 -10.02
N ARG A 315 19.69 9.00 -8.83
CA ARG A 315 19.85 10.45 -8.66
C ARG A 315 21.03 10.99 -9.47
N SER A 316 22.21 10.38 -9.34
CA SER A 316 23.41 10.87 -10.03
C SER A 316 23.25 10.89 -11.55
N ILE A 317 22.57 9.90 -12.12
CA ILE A 317 22.27 9.85 -13.56
C ILE A 317 21.26 10.95 -13.92
N MET A 318 20.20 11.11 -13.14
CA MET A 318 19.17 12.10 -13.41
C MET A 318 19.70 13.53 -13.21
N GLU A 319 20.59 13.79 -12.25
CA GLU A 319 21.24 15.08 -12.09
C GLU A 319 22.07 15.47 -13.32
N GLN A 320 22.78 14.52 -13.93
CA GLN A 320 23.50 14.75 -15.19
C GLN A 320 22.57 15.02 -16.37
N ILE A 321 21.47 14.26 -16.48
CA ILE A 321 20.45 14.46 -17.54
C ILE A 321 19.78 15.84 -17.40
N HIS A 322 19.66 16.38 -16.19
CA HIS A 322 19.00 17.65 -15.92
C HIS A 322 19.95 18.84 -15.76
N SER A 323 21.26 18.66 -16.01
CA SER A 323 22.26 19.72 -15.76
C SER A 323 21.95 21.04 -16.47
N ASP A 324 21.42 20.96 -17.68
CA ASP A 324 21.15 22.11 -18.54
C ASP A 324 19.67 22.48 -18.62
N LEU A 325 18.81 21.78 -17.83
CA LEU A 325 17.36 22.01 -17.83
C LEU A 325 16.98 22.99 -16.70
N PRO A 326 16.06 23.93 -16.96
CA PRO A 326 15.52 24.77 -15.90
C PRO A 326 14.75 23.94 -14.87
N SER A 327 14.53 24.49 -13.69
CA SER A 327 13.62 23.85 -12.72
C SER A 327 12.22 23.79 -13.29
N GLY A 328 11.65 22.58 -13.33
CA GLY A 328 10.27 22.34 -13.73
C GLY A 328 9.32 22.30 -12.52
N GLU A 329 8.03 22.05 -12.78
CA GLU A 329 7.02 21.84 -11.74
C GLU A 329 6.01 20.76 -12.17
N PHE A 330 5.41 20.08 -11.19
CA PHE A 330 4.25 19.24 -11.42
C PHE A 330 2.99 20.11 -11.34
N THR A 331 2.54 20.60 -12.49
CA THR A 331 1.41 21.53 -12.59
C THR A 331 0.17 20.99 -11.89
N LYS A 332 -0.32 21.70 -10.87
CA LYS A 332 -1.52 21.36 -10.11
C LYS A 332 -2.77 21.60 -10.99
N PRO A 333 -3.63 20.58 -11.21
CA PRO A 333 -4.91 20.77 -11.88
C PRO A 333 -5.83 21.73 -11.11
N GLU A 334 -6.73 22.41 -11.86
CA GLU A 334 -7.67 23.38 -11.26
C GLU A 334 -8.69 22.74 -10.33
N ASP A 335 -9.01 21.46 -10.54
CA ASP A 335 -9.94 20.67 -9.73
C ASP A 335 -9.32 20.11 -8.46
N ILE A 336 -8.09 20.50 -8.10
CA ILE A 336 -7.46 20.13 -6.83
C ILE A 336 -7.64 21.21 -5.78
N VAL A 337 -8.24 20.82 -4.67
CA VAL A 337 -8.50 21.67 -3.50
C VAL A 337 -7.69 21.23 -2.28
N GLU A 338 -7.46 22.16 -1.34
CA GLU A 338 -6.81 21.90 -0.07
C GLU A 338 -7.86 21.96 1.05
N VAL A 339 -7.92 20.92 1.88
CA VAL A 339 -8.88 20.84 2.99
C VAL A 339 -8.17 20.41 4.27
N GLN A 340 -8.54 21.06 5.39
CA GLN A 340 -8.11 20.60 6.70
C GLN A 340 -8.91 19.38 7.12
N VAL A 341 -8.20 18.32 7.53
CA VAL A 341 -8.80 17.04 7.91
C VAL A 341 -8.13 16.44 9.14
N CYS A 342 -8.83 15.54 9.78
CA CYS A 342 -8.26 14.70 10.84
C CYS A 342 -7.45 13.54 10.22
N SER A 343 -6.17 13.44 10.54
CA SER A 343 -5.27 12.39 10.05
C SER A 343 -5.62 10.98 10.55
N LYS A 344 -6.57 10.84 11.49
CA LYS A 344 -7.01 9.54 12.04
C LYS A 344 -8.34 9.06 11.47
N SER A 345 -9.07 9.93 10.76
CA SER A 345 -10.33 9.57 10.09
C SER A 345 -10.33 9.90 8.59
N GLY A 346 -9.51 10.88 8.15
CA GLY A 346 -9.56 11.44 6.80
C GLY A 346 -10.75 12.37 6.57
N LYS A 347 -11.56 12.65 7.63
CA LYS A 347 -12.77 13.47 7.61
C LYS A 347 -12.47 14.88 8.16
N LEU A 348 -13.45 15.80 8.06
CA LEU A 348 -13.34 17.15 8.61
C LEU A 348 -13.04 17.10 10.12
N PRO A 349 -12.15 17.97 10.65
CA PRO A 349 -11.76 17.90 12.05
C PRO A 349 -12.90 18.37 12.97
N VAL A 350 -12.94 17.83 14.18
CA VAL A 350 -13.83 18.28 15.27
C VAL A 350 -12.97 18.99 16.31
N GLU A 351 -13.26 20.27 16.53
CA GLU A 351 -12.61 21.09 17.55
C GLU A 351 -12.80 20.50 18.95
N GLY A 352 -11.78 20.57 19.77
CA GLY A 352 -11.79 19.99 21.13
C GLY A 352 -11.61 18.47 21.15
N LEU A 353 -11.48 17.81 19.98
CA LEU A 353 -11.18 16.39 19.84
C LEU A 353 -9.92 16.16 19.00
N CYS A 354 -9.96 16.53 17.72
CA CYS A 354 -8.85 16.23 16.79
C CYS A 354 -7.58 17.04 17.08
N ASP A 355 -7.73 18.23 17.63
CA ASP A 355 -6.66 19.12 18.08
C ASP A 355 -6.12 18.78 19.48
N HIS A 356 -6.83 17.92 20.22
CA HIS A 356 -6.50 17.51 21.59
C HIS A 356 -6.18 16.01 21.70
N ASP A 357 -5.77 15.35 20.61
CA ASP A 357 -5.25 13.98 20.68
C ASP A 357 -4.02 13.95 21.59
N PRO A 358 -3.85 12.95 22.48
CA PRO A 358 -2.70 12.88 23.40
C PRO A 358 -1.33 12.86 22.70
N ARG A 359 -1.28 12.49 21.42
CA ARG A 359 -0.07 12.48 20.59
C ARG A 359 0.26 13.83 19.95
N GLY A 360 -0.59 14.83 20.15
CA GLY A 360 -0.57 16.14 19.51
C GLY A 360 -1.72 16.31 18.52
N SER A 361 -1.88 17.53 17.97
CA SER A 361 -2.93 17.80 17.00
C SER A 361 -2.88 16.83 15.81
N CYS A 362 -4.00 16.21 15.51
CA CYS A 362 -4.22 15.34 14.36
C CYS A 362 -4.80 16.08 13.14
N ILE A 363 -4.89 17.41 13.20
CA ILE A 363 -5.38 18.24 12.09
C ILE A 363 -4.24 18.47 11.11
N ILE A 364 -4.46 18.09 9.87
CA ILE A 364 -3.52 18.28 8.76
C ILE A 364 -4.23 18.92 7.57
N THR A 365 -3.49 19.62 6.73
CA THR A 365 -3.98 20.04 5.40
C THR A 365 -3.60 18.99 4.37
N GLU A 366 -4.57 18.59 3.52
CA GLU A 366 -4.36 17.59 2.49
C GLU A 366 -5.03 18.00 1.18
N TYR A 367 -4.53 17.46 0.06
CA TYR A 367 -5.06 17.69 -1.28
C TYR A 367 -6.15 16.68 -1.65
N PHE A 368 -7.18 17.18 -2.34
CA PHE A 368 -8.32 16.38 -2.81
C PHE A 368 -8.70 16.79 -4.23
N ALA A 369 -9.24 15.85 -5.00
CA ALA A 369 -10.08 16.22 -6.12
C ALA A 369 -11.37 16.86 -5.58
N ALA A 370 -11.83 17.95 -6.16
CA ALA A 370 -12.96 18.72 -5.67
C ALA A 370 -14.25 17.91 -5.53
N ASP A 371 -14.41 16.90 -6.41
CA ASP A 371 -15.55 15.97 -6.39
C ASP A 371 -15.42 14.84 -5.35
N ASN A 372 -14.24 14.71 -4.67
CA ASN A 372 -13.97 13.65 -3.68
C ASN A 372 -13.38 14.22 -2.37
N GLN A 373 -13.69 15.46 -2.02
CA GLN A 373 -13.30 16.04 -0.74
C GLN A 373 -14.22 15.54 0.39
N PRO A 374 -13.74 15.48 1.64
CA PRO A 374 -14.55 15.04 2.77
C PRO A 374 -15.63 16.06 3.11
N THR A 375 -16.84 15.58 3.39
CA THR A 375 -18.00 16.37 3.82
C THR A 375 -18.45 16.02 5.24
N GLU A 376 -18.02 14.86 5.75
CA GLU A 376 -18.37 14.36 7.07
C GLU A 376 -17.36 14.78 8.12
N SER A 377 -17.83 15.05 9.34
CA SER A 377 -16.96 15.32 10.49
C SER A 377 -16.32 14.05 11.04
N CYS A 378 -15.18 14.21 11.71
CA CYS A 378 -14.45 13.11 12.33
C CYS A 378 -15.33 12.38 13.37
N ASP A 379 -15.49 11.10 13.18
CA ASP A 379 -16.21 10.17 14.04
C ASP A 379 -15.26 9.15 14.74
N THR A 380 -13.98 9.31 14.52
CA THR A 380 -12.93 8.43 15.06
C THR A 380 -12.45 8.88 16.43
N HIS A 381 -12.31 10.19 16.67
CA HIS A 381 -11.97 10.70 18.01
C HIS A 381 -13.19 10.70 18.91
N VAL A 382 -13.02 10.14 20.11
CA VAL A 382 -14.05 10.12 21.16
C VAL A 382 -13.49 10.61 22.48
N LYS A 383 -14.29 11.43 23.20
CA LYS A 383 -13.99 11.87 24.56
C LYS A 383 -14.69 10.94 25.53
N VAL A 384 -13.92 10.27 26.37
CA VAL A 384 -14.43 9.23 27.29
C VAL A 384 -13.96 9.50 28.72
N ASN A 385 -14.78 9.12 29.67
CA ASN A 385 -14.42 9.09 31.08
C ASN A 385 -14.08 7.65 31.48
N ILE A 386 -12.84 7.42 31.87
CA ILE A 386 -12.32 6.11 32.26
C ILE A 386 -12.20 6.05 33.78
N CYS A 387 -12.72 4.99 34.37
CA CYS A 387 -12.47 4.66 35.77
C CYS A 387 -11.02 4.26 35.97
N ASN A 388 -10.27 5.00 36.78
CA ASN A 388 -8.84 4.73 37.00
C ASN A 388 -8.54 3.41 37.72
N VAL A 389 -9.56 2.78 38.31
CA VAL A 389 -9.43 1.54 39.07
C VAL A 389 -9.67 0.32 38.16
N SER A 390 -10.76 0.35 37.37
CA SER A 390 -11.11 -0.78 36.48
C SER A 390 -10.51 -0.68 35.08
N GLY A 391 -10.21 0.55 34.62
CA GLY A 391 -9.85 0.80 33.22
C GLY A 391 -11.04 0.81 32.23
N ASP A 392 -12.27 0.55 32.71
CA ASP A 392 -13.50 0.58 31.90
C ASP A 392 -14.14 1.98 31.89
N ILE A 393 -15.16 2.18 31.09
CA ILE A 393 -15.94 3.43 31.05
C ILE A 393 -16.52 3.70 32.44
N ALA A 394 -16.26 4.88 32.97
CA ALA A 394 -16.71 5.26 34.28
C ALA A 394 -18.25 5.31 34.40
N ASN A 395 -18.80 4.81 35.50
CA ASN A 395 -20.18 5.01 35.89
C ASN A 395 -20.31 6.08 37.03
N THR A 396 -21.51 6.41 37.45
CA THR A 396 -21.78 7.42 38.48
C THR A 396 -21.24 7.06 39.88
N GLY A 397 -20.85 5.81 40.12
CA GLY A 397 -20.24 5.37 41.40
C GLY A 397 -18.73 5.46 41.42
N CYS A 398 -18.06 5.78 40.30
CA CYS A 398 -16.62 5.87 40.25
C CYS A 398 -16.11 7.15 40.92
N THR A 399 -15.23 6.99 41.89
CA THR A 399 -14.65 8.10 42.65
C THR A 399 -13.35 8.65 42.06
N SER A 400 -12.68 7.85 41.20
CA SER A 400 -11.47 8.26 40.51
C SER A 400 -11.67 8.05 39.00
N VAL A 401 -11.76 9.16 38.27
CA VAL A 401 -12.10 9.20 36.84
C VAL A 401 -11.12 10.10 36.11
N SER A 402 -10.62 9.64 34.98
CA SER A 402 -9.83 10.41 34.03
C SER A 402 -10.61 10.60 32.71
N THR A 403 -10.70 11.85 32.26
CA THR A 403 -11.21 12.15 30.93
C THR A 403 -10.09 12.00 29.92
N ARG A 404 -10.30 11.18 28.87
CA ARG A 404 -9.34 10.95 27.80
C ARG A 404 -9.97 11.18 26.43
N ILE A 405 -9.17 11.63 25.48
CA ILE A 405 -9.51 11.63 24.06
C ILE A 405 -8.77 10.45 23.45
N LEU A 406 -9.52 9.55 22.83
CA LEU A 406 -8.99 8.31 22.23
C LEU A 406 -9.51 8.16 20.80
N THR A 407 -8.80 7.39 19.99
CA THR A 407 -9.26 6.97 18.66
C THR A 407 -10.07 5.69 18.77
N LYS A 408 -11.30 5.73 18.26
CA LYS A 408 -12.20 4.57 18.20
C LYS A 408 -11.72 3.60 17.13
N LYS A 409 -11.65 2.32 17.47
CA LYS A 409 -11.35 1.22 16.55
C LYS A 409 -12.50 0.23 16.51
N PRO A 410 -12.68 -0.52 15.40
CA PRO A 410 -13.61 -1.63 15.34
C PRO A 410 -13.39 -2.61 16.49
N SER A 411 -14.42 -3.37 16.85
CA SER A 411 -14.31 -4.42 17.88
C SER A 411 -13.24 -5.43 17.53
N SER A 412 -12.61 -5.99 18.55
CA SER A 412 -11.52 -6.98 18.40
C SER A 412 -11.91 -8.20 17.56
N ASP A 413 -13.19 -8.58 17.58
CA ASP A 413 -13.74 -9.73 16.83
C ASP A 413 -13.86 -9.47 15.32
N SER A 414 -13.87 -8.19 14.89
CA SER A 414 -13.89 -7.79 13.47
C SER A 414 -12.52 -7.72 12.81
N ILE A 415 -11.47 -7.69 13.62
CA ILE A 415 -10.08 -7.77 13.19
C ILE A 415 -9.72 -9.25 13.33
N GLY A 416 -9.77 -10.03 12.26
CA GLY A 416 -9.54 -11.48 12.25
C GLY A 416 -8.59 -11.90 13.38
N SER A 417 -9.09 -12.68 14.32
CA SER A 417 -8.55 -12.93 15.67
C SER A 417 -7.03 -13.05 15.69
N ASN A 418 -6.32 -12.17 16.17
CA ASN A 418 -5.83 -11.99 17.51
C ASN A 418 -4.66 -12.83 18.00
N ASP A 419 -4.13 -13.78 17.22
CA ASP A 419 -3.05 -14.62 17.69
C ASP A 419 -1.68 -14.24 17.13
N SER A 420 -1.59 -13.05 16.53
CA SER A 420 -0.30 -12.55 16.02
C SER A 420 0.68 -12.15 17.14
N GLY A 421 0.20 -11.97 18.37
CA GLY A 421 1.00 -11.44 19.49
C GLY A 421 1.46 -9.99 19.29
N TYR A 422 1.05 -9.32 18.20
CA TYR A 422 1.46 -7.95 17.88
C TYR A 422 0.41 -6.93 18.28
N THR A 423 0.88 -5.77 18.77
CA THR A 423 0.05 -4.60 19.07
C THR A 423 0.42 -3.46 18.13
N THR A 424 -0.55 -2.57 17.87
CA THR A 424 -0.29 -1.35 17.11
C THR A 424 0.37 -0.29 17.98
N ARG A 425 1.21 0.58 17.40
CA ARG A 425 1.84 1.70 18.12
C ARG A 425 0.86 2.68 18.74
N ASP A 426 -0.37 2.73 18.23
CA ASP A 426 -1.43 3.61 18.73
C ASP A 426 -2.38 2.94 19.73
N ALA A 427 -2.08 1.72 20.18
CA ALA A 427 -2.96 0.94 21.06
C ALA A 427 -3.30 1.66 22.38
N GLU A 428 -2.34 2.35 23.00
CA GLU A 428 -2.57 3.11 24.25
C GLU A 428 -3.43 4.37 24.06
N TYR A 429 -3.58 4.84 22.81
CA TYR A 429 -4.36 6.00 22.41
C TYR A 429 -5.68 5.63 21.73
N SER A 430 -6.02 4.35 21.73
CA SER A 430 -7.22 3.83 21.08
C SER A 430 -8.13 3.08 22.04
N ILE A 431 -9.38 2.99 21.65
CA ILE A 431 -10.41 2.23 22.37
C ILE A 431 -11.28 1.50 21.35
N THR A 432 -11.54 0.21 21.60
CA THR A 432 -12.40 -0.59 20.73
C THR A 432 -13.88 -0.35 21.04
N GLU A 433 -14.75 -0.57 20.04
CA GLU A 433 -16.18 -0.30 20.18
C GLU A 433 -16.83 -1.12 21.30
N ASP A 434 -16.42 -2.36 21.51
CA ASP A 434 -16.87 -3.19 22.62
C ASP A 434 -16.51 -2.59 23.99
N LYS A 435 -15.30 -2.02 24.13
CA LYS A 435 -14.89 -1.34 25.36
C LYS A 435 -15.63 -0.02 25.62
N LEU A 436 -16.07 0.69 24.56
CA LEU A 436 -16.86 1.90 24.71
C LEU A 436 -18.21 1.67 25.40
N THR A 437 -18.76 0.46 25.30
CA THR A 437 -20.02 0.07 25.92
C THR A 437 -19.85 -0.58 27.30
N LYS A 438 -18.60 -0.94 27.66
CA LYS A 438 -18.30 -1.65 28.90
C LYS A 438 -18.16 -0.68 30.07
N LEU A 439 -19.21 -0.59 30.88
CA LEU A 439 -19.21 0.23 32.11
C LEU A 439 -18.42 -0.46 33.24
N CYS A 440 -17.78 0.35 34.07
CA CYS A 440 -17.13 -0.10 35.30
C CYS A 440 -18.11 -0.90 36.17
N THR A 441 -17.72 -2.11 36.56
CA THR A 441 -18.50 -3.00 37.44
C THR A 441 -17.97 -3.02 38.86
N LEU A 442 -16.81 -2.42 39.14
CA LEU A 442 -16.20 -2.40 40.46
C LEU A 442 -16.88 -1.39 41.41
N HIS A 443 -17.55 -0.39 40.86
CA HIS A 443 -18.24 0.62 41.63
C HIS A 443 -19.76 0.54 41.40
N GLN A 444 -20.52 0.54 42.46
CA GLN A 444 -21.98 0.53 42.35
C GLN A 444 -22.49 1.85 41.75
N ARG A 445 -23.45 1.77 40.87
CA ARG A 445 -24.17 2.97 40.39
C ARG A 445 -24.86 3.62 41.59
N ALA A 446 -24.67 4.93 41.77
CA ALA A 446 -25.49 5.67 42.73
C ALA A 446 -26.96 5.45 42.37
N SER A 447 -27.69 4.79 43.25
CA SER A 447 -29.15 4.66 43.11
C SER A 447 -29.75 6.06 43.22
N THR A 448 -30.36 6.54 42.16
CA THR A 448 -31.26 7.69 42.21
C THR A 448 -32.50 7.25 42.97
N SER A 449 -32.44 7.38 44.31
CA SER A 449 -33.64 7.32 45.12
C SER A 449 -34.43 8.59 44.82
N SER A 450 -35.49 8.49 44.03
CA SER A 450 -36.54 9.47 43.99
C SER A 450 -37.24 9.47 45.37
N THR A 451 -36.83 10.40 46.21
CA THR A 451 -37.58 10.75 47.44
C THR A 451 -38.87 11.41 47.01
N ASN A 452 -39.92 10.61 46.86
CA ASN A 452 -41.29 11.11 46.99
C ASN A 452 -41.62 11.18 48.47
N SER A 453 -41.42 12.35 49.07
CA SER A 453 -41.98 12.70 50.37
C SER A 453 -43.49 12.91 50.20
N ASN A 454 -44.29 11.95 50.66
CA ASN A 454 -45.66 12.23 51.03
C ASN A 454 -45.92 11.73 52.44
N SER A 455 -46.08 12.72 53.33
CA SER A 455 -46.49 12.57 54.70
C SER A 455 -47.98 12.16 54.79
N GLY A 456 -48.31 11.25 55.72
CA GLY A 456 -49.70 11.10 56.15
C GLY A 456 -50.01 9.79 56.86
N SER A 457 -49.79 9.82 58.17
CA SER A 457 -50.61 9.25 59.28
C SER A 457 -51.32 7.90 59.25
N THR A 458 -50.94 7.15 60.23
CA THR A 458 -51.74 6.40 61.25
C THR A 458 -52.49 5.13 60.90
N SER A 459 -52.04 4.11 61.59
CA SER A 459 -52.79 3.17 62.45
C SER A 459 -53.39 1.91 61.95
N THR A 460 -52.91 0.89 62.61
CA THR A 460 -53.55 -0.26 63.25
C THR A 460 -53.90 -1.50 62.47
N ASN A 461 -53.17 -2.50 62.90
CA ASN A 461 -53.60 -3.84 63.33
C ASN A 461 -54.30 -4.83 62.35
N ASN A 462 -53.68 -5.86 62.28
CA ASN A 462 -54.11 -7.25 62.67
C ASN A 462 -54.25 -8.32 61.59
N SER A 463 -53.41 -9.28 61.81
CA SER A 463 -53.71 -10.70 61.85
C SER A 463 -54.23 -11.51 60.64
N ASN A 464 -53.41 -12.45 60.34
CA ASN A 464 -53.76 -13.88 60.18
C ASN A 464 -54.03 -14.48 58.80
N LYS A 465 -53.15 -15.35 58.56
CA LYS A 465 -53.35 -16.78 58.17
C LYS A 465 -53.83 -17.15 56.78
N ASN A 466 -52.95 -17.90 56.23
CA ASN A 466 -53.10 -19.24 55.70
C ASN A 466 -53.63 -19.50 54.29
N ASN A 467 -52.81 -20.17 53.64
CA ASN A 467 -53.03 -21.43 52.90
C ASN A 467 -53.39 -21.40 51.41
N SER A 468 -52.43 -21.84 50.66
CA SER A 468 -52.55 -23.19 49.99
C SER A 468 -53.32 -23.22 48.70
N THR A 469 -52.59 -23.68 47.78
CA THR A 469 -52.95 -24.67 46.71
C THR A 469 -52.91 -24.18 45.30
N THR A 470 -51.86 -24.66 44.65
CA THR A 470 -51.95 -25.15 43.27
C THR A 470 -53.13 -26.15 43.13
N PRO A 471 -53.69 -26.46 41.96
CA PRO A 471 -52.95 -26.90 40.78
C PRO A 471 -53.59 -26.69 39.39
N THR A 472 -52.78 -26.90 38.41
CA THR A 472 -52.93 -27.81 37.24
C THR A 472 -53.94 -27.57 36.12
N THR A 473 -53.35 -27.74 34.95
CA THR A 473 -53.86 -28.44 33.72
C THR A 473 -54.87 -27.65 32.88
N SER A 474 -54.79 -27.64 31.62
CA SER A 474 -54.54 -28.51 30.47
C SER A 474 -55.02 -27.72 29.27
N ALA A 475 -54.33 -27.76 28.23
CA ALA A 475 -54.30 -28.66 27.08
C ALA A 475 -55.21 -28.25 25.91
N SER A 476 -54.59 -28.46 24.79
CA SER A 476 -55.16 -28.87 23.48
C SER A 476 -55.73 -27.74 22.63
N GLY A 477 -55.56 -27.73 21.37
CA GLY A 477 -55.10 -28.67 20.39
C GLY A 477 -55.06 -28.01 19.02
N THR A 478 -54.26 -28.55 18.22
CA THR A 478 -54.51 -29.12 16.90
C THR A 478 -55.31 -28.28 15.91
N THR A 479 -54.90 -28.12 14.66
CA THR A 479 -54.66 -29.13 13.60
C THR A 479 -54.14 -28.39 12.34
N ASN A 480 -53.19 -28.96 11.68
CA ASN A 480 -53.19 -29.56 10.32
C ASN A 480 -53.66 -28.65 9.19
N SER A 481 -53.05 -28.62 8.02
CA SER A 481 -52.55 -29.71 7.18
C SER A 481 -51.87 -29.08 5.93
N SER A 482 -50.79 -29.65 5.49
CA SER A 482 -50.66 -30.49 4.26
C SER A 482 -50.76 -29.70 2.96
N GLY A 483 -49.95 -29.84 2.00
CA GLY A 483 -49.20 -30.88 1.39
C GLY A 483 -48.49 -30.28 0.17
N SER A 484 -47.37 -30.80 -0.17
CA SER A 484 -47.15 -31.93 -1.04
C SER A 484 -46.90 -31.56 -2.51
N SER A 485 -45.79 -32.04 -2.91
CA SER A 485 -45.37 -32.67 -4.17
C SER A 485 -45.03 -31.72 -5.33
N GLY A 486 -44.03 -31.90 -6.09
CA GLY A 486 -43.13 -33.01 -6.34
C GLY A 486 -42.52 -32.83 -7.72
N SER A 487 -41.33 -33.32 -7.80
CA SER A 487 -40.75 -34.11 -8.89
C SER A 487 -40.41 -33.44 -10.23
N THR A 488 -39.18 -33.53 -10.50
CA THR A 488 -38.49 -34.36 -11.54
C THR A 488 -38.32 -33.78 -12.93
N GLU A 489 -37.09 -33.78 -13.26
CA GLU A 489 -36.39 -34.47 -14.35
C GLU A 489 -36.11 -33.71 -15.65
N LYS A 490 -34.87 -33.72 -15.94
CA LYS A 490 -34.08 -34.27 -17.06
C LYS A 490 -33.71 -33.31 -18.22
N THR A 491 -32.37 -33.21 -18.31
CA THR A 491 -31.49 -33.53 -19.46
C THR A 491 -31.84 -32.98 -20.86
N THR A 492 -30.91 -32.28 -21.49
CA THR A 492 -30.08 -32.79 -22.61
C THR A 492 -29.34 -31.62 -23.29
N LYS A 493 -28.02 -31.71 -23.33
CA LYS A 493 -27.03 -31.74 -24.41
C LYS A 493 -27.33 -31.05 -25.75
N HIS A 494 -26.28 -30.45 -26.24
CA HIS A 494 -25.76 -30.18 -27.57
C HIS A 494 -25.83 -28.69 -27.97
N ASN A 495 -24.76 -28.06 -28.34
CA ASN A 495 -23.55 -28.22 -29.13
C ASN A 495 -22.43 -27.33 -28.57
#